data_7921716750f6c16d1eae900cc9b8140e
#
_entry.id   7921716750f6c16d1eae900cc9b8140e
#
_cell.length_a   1.000
_cell.length_b   1.000
_cell.length_c   1.000
_cell.angle_alpha   90.00
_cell.angle_beta   90.00
_cell.angle_gamma   90.00
#
_symmetry.space_group_name_H-M   'P 1'
#
loop_
_entity.id
_entity.type
_entity.pdbx_description
1 polymer ?
#
loop_
_entity_poly.entity_id
_entity_poly.type
_entity_poly.pdbx_seq_one_letter_code
_entity_poly.pdbx_strand_id
1 'polypeptide(L)'
;MKKRNDSPDFVPENDDFAYQDGHPDDPQGDYPDEYDPNWADDDDPVEVAGQADMFAHEDFWNASADDSEALPEEEKVYKHSIFKPEMKKPNFVLSIAVNVIRIFAVLVLVAGLAAVGAVVGIAKGYMETAPTLDLAAIDDQAQTSFIYDANGNLITEYKGSENRVMVSIQAMPTYLQHAFIAVEDARFYTHNGVDIKRIIGAFVSNLSSSSTQGGSTITQQLIKNTLLSSEQSYKRKIQEAYLAMQLETRYTKDQILESYLNTIYLGENYYGVYTAAQGYFGKSLGELTLRECAMLAGTCNSPYYYNPRRNFYTRQKEGVDYPAITNDRTNYVLRCMYENQYITYEQYQEALDPATAHVLEKDPNTATGMYAYAHYVEYAVDEVIDILLQLNNLEDTSANRNAMENKLRTGGYHVQLAIDTSIQSTAVSYTHLRAHETKANLV
;
A
#
# COMPACT_ATOMS: atom_id res chain seq x y z
N MET A 1 34.72 -59.55 -23.47
CA MET A 1 35.54 -58.33 -23.16
C MET A 1 34.58 -57.18 -22.92
N LYS A 2 34.59 -56.69 -21.70
CA LYS A 2 33.72 -55.62 -21.16
C LYS A 2 34.06 -54.25 -21.80
N LYS A 3 33.05 -53.44 -22.11
CA LYS A 3 33.11 -52.00 -21.92
C LYS A 3 31.73 -51.51 -21.43
N ARG A 4 31.73 -51.08 -20.18
CA ARG A 4 30.69 -50.28 -19.54
C ARG A 4 30.66 -48.90 -20.23
N ASN A 5 29.47 -48.41 -20.55
CA ASN A 5 29.19 -47.00 -20.78
C ASN A 5 28.50 -46.49 -19.54
N ASP A 6 29.22 -45.74 -18.74
CA ASP A 6 28.67 -44.94 -17.66
C ASP A 6 28.16 -43.62 -18.28
N SER A 7 26.88 -43.42 -18.27
CA SER A 7 26.27 -42.11 -18.49
C SER A 7 26.15 -41.42 -17.11
N PRO A 8 26.54 -40.16 -16.95
CA PRO A 8 26.38 -39.48 -15.70
C PRO A 8 24.89 -39.08 -15.53
N ASP A 9 24.36 -39.45 -14.38
CA ASP A 9 23.06 -39.03 -13.89
C ASP A 9 23.01 -37.51 -13.81
N PHE A 10 22.06 -36.91 -14.52
CA PHE A 10 21.71 -35.50 -14.43
C PHE A 10 20.84 -35.33 -13.19
N VAL A 11 21.45 -34.88 -12.12
CA VAL A 11 20.76 -34.36 -10.93
C VAL A 11 20.39 -32.91 -11.22
N PRO A 12 19.11 -32.53 -11.18
CA PRO A 12 18.75 -31.10 -11.25
C PRO A 12 19.23 -30.43 -9.96
N GLU A 13 20.17 -29.50 -10.09
CA GLU A 13 20.51 -28.55 -9.04
C GLU A 13 19.24 -27.78 -8.68
N ASN A 14 18.75 -28.00 -7.46
CA ASN A 14 17.83 -27.09 -6.81
C ASN A 14 18.56 -25.77 -6.61
N ASP A 15 18.21 -24.77 -7.39
CA ASP A 15 18.48 -23.38 -7.03
C ASP A 15 17.63 -23.04 -5.81
N ASP A 16 18.15 -23.40 -4.65
CA ASP A 16 17.79 -22.82 -3.37
C ASP A 16 18.17 -21.34 -3.42
N PHE A 17 17.22 -20.48 -3.80
CA PHE A 17 17.22 -19.10 -3.39
C PHE A 17 17.09 -19.07 -1.87
N ALA A 18 18.19 -19.37 -1.19
CA ALA A 18 18.39 -19.04 0.21
C ALA A 18 18.32 -17.51 0.32
N TYR A 19 17.13 -17.01 0.68
CA TYR A 19 17.03 -15.74 1.36
C TYR A 19 17.89 -15.85 2.60
N GLN A 20 19.03 -15.15 2.60
CA GLN A 20 19.83 -14.96 3.78
C GLN A 20 18.90 -14.37 4.85
N ASP A 21 18.62 -15.18 5.87
CA ASP A 21 18.10 -14.75 7.16
C ASP A 21 19.14 -13.80 7.80
N GLY A 22 19.15 -12.56 7.35
CA GLY A 22 19.68 -11.46 8.10
C GLY A 22 18.70 -11.19 9.22
N HIS A 23 18.84 -11.88 10.35
CA HIS A 23 18.30 -11.43 11.60
C HIS A 23 18.86 -10.03 11.89
N PRO A 24 18.04 -8.97 11.92
CA PRO A 24 18.31 -7.90 12.86
C PRO A 24 17.95 -8.48 14.22
N ASP A 25 18.89 -8.40 15.13
CA ASP A 25 18.74 -8.70 16.54
C ASP A 25 17.36 -8.24 17.01
N ASP A 26 16.63 -9.20 17.59
CA ASP A 26 15.35 -9.00 18.25
C ASP A 26 15.57 -7.99 19.39
N PRO A 27 15.14 -6.72 19.27
CA PRO A 27 15.15 -5.86 20.41
C PRO A 27 14.03 -6.36 21.31
N GLN A 28 14.38 -6.99 22.41
CA GLN A 28 13.54 -7.05 23.60
C GLN A 28 13.18 -5.59 23.94
N GLY A 29 12.20 -5.06 23.26
CA GLY A 29 11.53 -3.83 23.60
C GLY A 29 10.52 -4.17 24.66
N ASP A 30 10.82 -3.80 25.90
CA ASP A 30 9.87 -3.70 26.99
C ASP A 30 8.62 -2.99 26.48
N TYR A 31 7.53 -3.74 26.29
CA TYR A 31 6.20 -3.16 26.22
C TYR A 31 5.86 -2.68 27.62
N PRO A 32 5.51 -1.43 27.85
CA PRO A 32 4.98 -1.02 29.12
C PRO A 32 3.62 -1.69 29.32
N ASP A 33 3.60 -2.73 30.15
CA ASP A 33 2.43 -3.22 30.85
C ASP A 33 2.06 -2.18 31.90
N GLU A 34 1.33 -1.15 31.50
CA GLU A 34 0.46 -0.43 32.44
C GLU A 34 -0.44 0.53 31.63
N TYR A 35 -1.69 0.13 31.53
CA TYR A 35 -2.80 0.97 31.12
C TYR A 35 -3.03 1.97 32.26
N ASP A 36 -2.61 3.22 32.08
CA ASP A 36 -2.97 4.33 32.95
C ASP A 36 -4.34 4.89 32.49
N PRO A 37 -5.41 4.72 33.29
CA PRO A 37 -6.74 5.20 32.92
C PRO A 37 -6.95 6.71 33.10
N ASN A 38 -5.89 7.51 33.42
CA ASN A 38 -5.97 8.95 33.70
C ASN A 38 -5.52 9.85 32.54
N TRP A 39 -5.63 9.39 31.27
CA TRP A 39 -5.37 10.20 30.08
C TRP A 39 -6.65 10.83 29.51
N ALA A 40 -7.47 11.38 30.37
CA ALA A 40 -8.54 12.29 29.99
C ALA A 40 -8.53 13.45 30.96
N ASP A 41 -8.54 14.64 30.42
CA ASP A 41 -8.72 15.96 31.05
C ASP A 41 -7.44 16.80 31.23
N ASP A 42 -7.05 17.47 30.16
CA ASP A 42 -6.51 18.83 30.20
C ASP A 42 -6.94 19.54 28.89
N ASP A 43 -8.26 19.77 28.78
CA ASP A 43 -8.83 20.75 27.86
C ASP A 43 -8.89 22.10 28.59
N ASP A 44 -7.77 22.85 28.58
CA ASP A 44 -7.82 24.28 28.84
C ASP A 44 -8.05 25.03 27.50
N PRO A 45 -9.11 25.81 27.38
CA PRO A 45 -9.36 26.58 26.18
C PRO A 45 -8.39 27.74 26.08
N VAL A 46 -7.49 27.68 25.11
CA VAL A 46 -6.68 28.84 24.70
C VAL A 46 -7.62 29.89 24.13
N GLU A 47 -7.84 30.92 24.90
CA GLU A 47 -8.50 32.16 24.51
C GLU A 47 -7.77 32.78 23.32
N VAL A 48 -8.38 32.70 22.14
CA VAL A 48 -7.92 33.44 20.96
C VAL A 48 -8.39 34.89 21.12
N ALA A 49 -7.51 35.73 21.71
CA ALA A 49 -7.71 37.16 21.69
C ALA A 49 -7.57 37.71 20.26
N GLY A 50 -8.65 38.29 19.78
CA GLY A 50 -8.81 39.38 18.85
C GLY A 50 -7.79 39.60 17.73
N GLN A 51 -8.05 39.08 16.54
CA GLN A 51 -7.66 39.72 15.29
C GLN A 51 -8.90 40.41 14.70
N ALA A 52 -9.12 41.65 15.08
CA ALA A 52 -9.92 42.58 14.34
C ALA A 52 -9.23 43.96 14.45
N ASP A 53 -9.23 44.68 13.32
CA ASP A 53 -8.80 46.07 13.18
C ASP A 53 -7.34 46.38 12.91
N MET A 54 -6.92 46.15 11.68
CA MET A 54 -5.79 46.86 11.08
C MET A 54 -6.01 47.12 9.57
N PHE A 55 -7.19 47.62 9.18
CA PHE A 55 -7.42 48.27 7.87
C PHE A 55 -8.55 49.26 8.01
N ALA A 56 -8.24 50.45 8.56
CA ALA A 56 -9.01 51.67 8.36
C ALA A 56 -8.20 52.88 8.75
N HIS A 57 -7.38 53.41 7.83
CA HIS A 57 -6.95 54.79 7.76
C HIS A 57 -6.37 55.10 6.37
N GLU A 58 -7.24 55.09 5.37
CA GLU A 58 -7.16 56.03 4.26
C GLU A 58 -8.01 57.23 4.65
N ASP A 59 -7.35 58.31 5.05
CA ASP A 59 -7.85 59.72 5.01
C ASP A 59 -6.84 60.63 5.72
N PHE A 60 -5.69 60.88 5.08
CA PHE A 60 -4.79 61.93 5.55
C PHE A 60 -4.04 62.63 4.38
N TRP A 61 -4.77 62.92 3.31
CA TRP A 61 -4.26 63.83 2.26
C TRP A 61 -5.42 64.66 1.73
N ASN A 62 -5.89 65.67 2.48
CA ASN A 62 -6.56 66.85 1.95
C ASN A 62 -6.88 67.81 3.09
N ALA A 63 -5.97 68.71 3.38
CA ALA A 63 -6.28 69.97 4.02
C ALA A 63 -5.44 71.06 3.35
N SER A 64 -6.17 71.82 2.54
CA SER A 64 -5.74 73.03 1.86
C SER A 64 -5.34 74.10 2.83
N ALA A 65 -4.29 74.86 2.41
CA ALA A 65 -3.88 76.12 2.99
C ALA A 65 -5.05 77.12 2.97
N ASP A 66 -5.34 77.76 4.09
CA ASP A 66 -5.46 79.19 4.28
C ASP A 66 -5.89 79.47 5.71
N ASP A 67 -5.13 80.24 6.43
CA ASP A 67 -5.50 81.44 7.17
C ASP A 67 -4.35 81.86 8.11
N SER A 68 -3.81 82.99 7.75
CA SER A 68 -2.90 83.81 8.51
C SER A 68 -3.62 84.51 9.68
N GLU A 69 -3.23 84.21 10.93
CA GLU A 69 -3.34 85.22 12.02
C GLU A 69 -2.14 85.09 12.96
N ALA A 70 -1.45 86.24 13.07
CA ALA A 70 -0.29 86.46 13.91
C ALA A 70 -0.71 86.59 15.37
N LEU A 71 0.00 85.94 16.29
CA LEU A 71 0.03 86.22 17.71
C LEU A 71 1.46 86.20 18.23
N PRO A 72 1.74 86.94 19.29
CA PRO A 72 3.08 87.60 19.53
C PRO A 72 4.11 86.65 20.17
N GLU A 73 5.40 87.04 19.90
CA GLU A 73 6.60 86.45 20.47
C GLU A 73 6.66 86.48 21.97
N GLU A 74 6.58 85.35 22.64
CA GLU A 74 7.21 85.11 23.95
C GLU A 74 8.40 84.15 23.75
N GLU A 75 9.58 84.73 23.86
CA GLU A 75 10.88 84.11 23.83
C GLU A 75 11.06 83.20 25.07
N LYS A 76 10.59 81.88 24.96
CA LYS A 76 10.97 80.91 25.95
C LYS A 76 12.28 80.26 25.54
N VAL A 77 13.38 80.73 26.17
CA VAL A 77 14.66 80.07 26.09
C VAL A 77 14.58 78.66 26.65
N TYR A 78 14.31 77.70 25.76
CA TYR A 78 14.54 76.30 26.09
C TYR A 78 16.01 76.02 26.14
N LYS A 79 16.56 75.90 27.36
CA LYS A 79 17.86 75.28 27.59
C LYS A 79 17.76 73.85 27.13
N HIS A 80 18.18 73.57 25.90
CA HIS A 80 18.39 72.20 25.39
C HIS A 80 19.51 71.58 26.23
N SER A 81 19.16 70.90 27.30
CA SER A 81 20.00 69.85 27.88
C SER A 81 20.27 68.78 26.85
N ILE A 82 21.34 68.95 26.09
CA ILE A 82 21.83 67.89 25.21
C ILE A 82 22.40 66.82 26.15
N PHE A 83 21.51 65.90 26.52
CA PHE A 83 21.93 64.65 27.09
C PHE A 83 22.64 63.87 25.95
N LYS A 84 23.97 64.11 25.88
CA LYS A 84 24.80 63.19 25.07
C LYS A 84 24.87 61.88 25.84
N PRO A 85 24.26 60.80 25.38
CA PRO A 85 24.53 59.53 26.02
C PRO A 85 26.03 59.28 25.85
N GLU A 86 26.75 59.20 26.94
CA GLU A 86 28.13 58.69 26.91
C GLU A 86 28.05 57.25 26.33
N MET A 87 28.29 57.13 25.04
CA MET A 87 28.49 55.84 24.41
C MET A 87 29.77 55.27 25.01
N LYS A 88 29.60 54.39 26.02
CA LYS A 88 30.70 53.58 26.53
C LYS A 88 31.36 52.96 25.30
N LYS A 89 32.64 53.25 25.07
CA LYS A 89 33.41 52.65 23.97
C LYS A 89 33.25 51.15 24.07
N PRO A 90 32.71 50.47 23.03
CA PRO A 90 32.53 49.05 23.10
C PRO A 90 33.87 48.39 23.35
N ASN A 91 33.94 47.47 24.33
CA ASN A 91 35.14 46.70 24.57
C ASN A 91 35.59 46.08 23.25
N PHE A 92 36.79 46.45 22.78
CA PHE A 92 37.35 46.02 21.50
C PHE A 92 37.27 44.51 21.33
N VAL A 93 37.54 43.73 22.39
CA VAL A 93 37.45 42.28 22.43
C VAL A 93 35.99 41.79 22.21
N LEU A 94 35.01 42.45 22.84
CA LEU A 94 33.59 42.12 22.68
C LEU A 94 33.09 42.39 21.24
N SER A 95 33.56 43.51 20.65
CA SER A 95 33.23 43.85 19.26
C SER A 95 33.78 42.82 18.26
N ILE A 96 35.02 42.35 18.48
CA ILE A 96 35.60 41.27 17.66
C ILE A 96 34.81 39.98 17.85
N ALA A 97 34.50 39.59 19.08
CA ALA A 97 33.74 38.37 19.38
C ALA A 97 32.34 38.39 18.71
N VAL A 98 31.60 39.50 18.78
CA VAL A 98 30.30 39.69 18.14
C VAL A 98 30.40 39.57 16.60
N ASN A 99 31.45 40.17 16.00
CA ASN A 99 31.65 40.09 14.56
C ASN A 99 32.03 38.66 14.11
N VAL A 100 32.84 37.93 14.86
CA VAL A 100 33.15 36.52 14.58
C VAL A 100 31.89 35.67 14.65
N ILE A 101 31.04 35.87 15.68
CA ILE A 101 29.74 35.15 15.77
C ILE A 101 28.83 35.50 14.59
N ARG A 102 28.77 36.76 14.16
CA ARG A 102 27.98 37.15 12.99
C ARG A 102 28.48 36.48 11.70
N ILE A 103 29.81 36.50 11.49
CA ILE A 103 30.41 35.84 10.32
C ILE A 103 30.10 34.33 10.34
N PHE A 104 30.25 33.67 11.48
CA PHE A 104 29.94 32.28 11.66
C PHE A 104 28.44 31.99 11.38
N ALA A 105 27.53 32.79 11.92
CA ALA A 105 26.10 32.65 11.66
C ALA A 105 25.76 32.81 10.17
N VAL A 106 26.38 33.77 9.47
CA VAL A 106 26.21 33.94 8.02
C VAL A 106 26.75 32.73 7.25
N LEU A 107 27.91 32.21 7.64
CA LEU A 107 28.49 31.01 7.00
C LEU A 107 27.59 29.79 7.20
N VAL A 108 27.04 29.59 8.39
CA VAL A 108 26.07 28.49 8.67
C VAL A 108 24.80 28.67 7.83
N LEU A 109 24.29 29.90 7.72
CA LEU A 109 23.11 30.17 6.88
C LEU A 109 23.39 29.89 5.41
N VAL A 110 24.51 30.35 4.87
CA VAL A 110 24.91 30.12 3.46
C VAL A 110 25.11 28.60 3.19
N ALA A 111 25.80 27.92 4.12
CA ALA A 111 25.97 26.46 4.01
C ALA A 111 24.63 25.74 4.06
N GLY A 112 23.72 26.16 4.93
CA GLY A 112 22.34 25.60 4.99
C GLY A 112 21.57 25.81 3.69
N LEU A 113 21.59 27.02 3.12
CA LEU A 113 20.95 27.30 1.83
C LEU A 113 21.58 26.52 0.68
N ALA A 114 22.90 26.37 0.65
CA ALA A 114 23.60 25.57 -0.34
C ALA A 114 23.22 24.08 -0.23
N ALA A 115 23.12 23.54 0.98
CA ALA A 115 22.69 22.17 1.23
C ALA A 115 21.24 21.95 0.76
N VAL A 116 20.32 22.86 1.05
CA VAL A 116 18.93 22.80 0.55
C VAL A 116 18.91 22.85 -0.98
N GLY A 117 19.67 23.75 -1.61
CA GLY A 117 19.81 23.84 -3.06
C GLY A 117 20.33 22.55 -3.69
N ALA A 118 21.31 21.91 -3.08
CA ALA A 118 21.85 20.63 -3.52
C ALA A 118 20.80 19.52 -3.44
N VAL A 119 20.04 19.42 -2.34
CA VAL A 119 18.97 18.44 -2.16
C VAL A 119 17.86 18.63 -3.22
N VAL A 120 17.43 19.88 -3.45
CA VAL A 120 16.42 20.19 -4.48
C VAL A 120 16.93 19.85 -5.88
N GLY A 121 18.21 20.18 -6.17
CA GLY A 121 18.83 19.83 -7.46
C GLY A 121 18.91 18.33 -7.72
N ILE A 122 19.31 17.55 -6.71
CA ILE A 122 19.33 16.08 -6.79
C ILE A 122 17.91 15.53 -6.97
N ALA A 123 16.94 16.02 -6.20
CA ALA A 123 15.55 15.60 -6.30
C ALA A 123 15.00 15.86 -7.72
N LYS A 124 15.26 17.05 -8.28
CA LYS A 124 14.87 17.39 -9.64
C LYS A 124 15.51 16.46 -10.67
N GLY A 125 16.80 16.17 -10.56
CA GLY A 125 17.49 15.23 -11.46
C GLY A 125 16.88 13.82 -11.38
N TYR A 126 16.44 13.36 -10.20
CA TYR A 126 15.75 12.07 -10.06
C TYR A 126 14.34 12.09 -10.67
N MET A 127 13.61 13.20 -10.55
CA MET A 127 12.29 13.38 -11.19
C MET A 127 12.41 13.34 -12.72
N GLU A 128 13.43 13.97 -13.30
CA GLU A 128 13.67 13.98 -14.75
C GLU A 128 14.00 12.60 -15.32
N THR A 129 14.52 11.70 -14.49
CA THR A 129 14.80 10.29 -14.85
C THR A 129 13.67 9.33 -14.45
N ALA A 130 12.53 9.84 -13.98
CA ALA A 130 11.38 8.99 -13.69
C ALA A 130 10.82 8.38 -15.00
N PRO A 131 10.32 7.14 -14.95
CA PRO A 131 9.59 6.60 -16.10
C PRO A 131 8.37 7.46 -16.42
N THR A 132 7.88 7.38 -17.64
CA THR A 132 6.59 7.98 -17.98
C THR A 132 5.48 7.32 -17.20
N LEU A 133 4.49 8.11 -16.77
CA LEU A 133 3.30 7.58 -16.12
C LEU A 133 2.48 6.79 -17.16
N ASP A 134 2.62 5.48 -17.15
CA ASP A 134 1.88 4.55 -18.00
C ASP A 134 0.59 4.12 -17.28
N LEU A 135 -0.53 4.70 -17.71
CA LEU A 135 -1.84 4.38 -17.13
C LEU A 135 -2.28 2.96 -17.52
N ALA A 136 -1.89 2.48 -18.71
CA ALA A 136 -2.22 1.12 -19.13
C ALA A 136 -1.59 0.07 -18.19
N ALA A 137 -0.37 0.31 -17.71
CA ALA A 137 0.26 -0.58 -16.72
C ALA A 137 -0.48 -0.62 -15.37
N ILE A 138 -1.31 0.39 -15.08
CA ILE A 138 -2.17 0.41 -13.88
C ILE A 138 -3.50 -0.29 -14.15
N ASP A 139 -4.10 -0.07 -15.33
CA ASP A 139 -5.43 -0.53 -15.68
C ASP A 139 -5.43 -1.96 -16.25
N ASP A 140 -4.44 -2.34 -17.04
CA ASP A 140 -4.37 -3.60 -17.78
C ASP A 140 -3.49 -4.65 -17.06
N GLN A 141 -3.69 -4.82 -15.76
CA GLN A 141 -2.94 -5.82 -15.00
C GLN A 141 -3.40 -7.24 -15.33
N ALA A 142 -2.47 -8.21 -15.20
CA ALA A 142 -2.78 -9.61 -15.38
C ALA A 142 -3.94 -10.05 -14.48
N GLN A 143 -4.96 -10.68 -15.07
CA GLN A 143 -6.17 -11.16 -14.40
C GLN A 143 -6.33 -12.65 -14.62
N THR A 144 -6.81 -13.36 -13.61
CA THR A 144 -7.16 -14.77 -13.70
C THR A 144 -8.32 -14.99 -14.66
N SER A 145 -8.20 -15.97 -15.53
CA SER A 145 -9.31 -16.44 -16.36
C SER A 145 -10.07 -17.57 -15.68
N PHE A 146 -11.33 -17.75 -16.06
CA PHE A 146 -12.23 -18.72 -15.46
C PHE A 146 -12.82 -19.63 -16.52
N ILE A 147 -12.89 -20.94 -16.23
CA ILE A 147 -13.46 -21.94 -17.11
C ILE A 147 -14.72 -22.52 -16.44
N TYR A 148 -15.84 -22.44 -17.14
CA TYR A 148 -17.17 -22.84 -16.68
C TYR A 148 -17.71 -24.01 -17.49
N ASP A 149 -18.63 -24.78 -16.89
CA ASP A 149 -19.41 -25.79 -17.63
C ASP A 149 -20.57 -25.16 -18.44
N ALA A 150 -21.32 -25.98 -19.15
CA ALA A 150 -22.47 -25.54 -19.95
C ALA A 150 -23.56 -24.85 -19.11
N ASN A 151 -23.65 -25.13 -17.83
CA ASN A 151 -24.62 -24.60 -16.88
C ASN A 151 -24.12 -23.35 -16.15
N GLY A 152 -22.90 -22.90 -16.44
CA GLY A 152 -22.27 -21.73 -15.78
C GLY A 152 -21.62 -22.03 -14.41
N ASN A 153 -21.43 -23.32 -14.06
CA ASN A 153 -20.71 -23.68 -12.84
C ASN A 153 -19.19 -23.59 -13.09
N LEU A 154 -18.46 -23.02 -12.15
CA LEU A 154 -17.01 -22.92 -12.24
C LEU A 154 -16.36 -24.32 -12.19
N ILE A 155 -15.59 -24.65 -13.23
CA ILE A 155 -14.77 -25.87 -13.28
C ILE A 155 -13.40 -25.59 -12.68
N THR A 156 -12.74 -24.50 -13.09
CA THR A 156 -11.41 -24.14 -12.62
C THR A 156 -11.05 -22.67 -12.88
N GLU A 157 -10.12 -22.16 -12.06
CA GLU A 157 -9.37 -20.94 -12.34
C GLU A 157 -8.19 -21.28 -13.25
N TYR A 158 -8.06 -20.58 -14.37
CA TYR A 158 -6.94 -20.72 -15.30
C TYR A 158 -6.05 -19.50 -15.18
N LYS A 159 -5.10 -19.58 -14.24
CA LYS A 159 -4.28 -18.46 -13.79
C LYS A 159 -2.81 -18.60 -14.19
N GLY A 160 -2.14 -17.45 -14.28
CA GLY A 160 -0.69 -17.35 -14.40
C GLY A 160 0.00 -17.43 -13.03
N SER A 161 1.13 -16.75 -12.91
CA SER A 161 1.86 -16.62 -11.64
C SER A 161 1.14 -15.77 -10.60
N GLU A 162 0.22 -14.91 -11.02
CA GLU A 162 -0.58 -14.03 -10.17
C GLU A 162 -2.04 -14.43 -10.23
N ASN A 163 -2.67 -14.57 -9.06
CA ASN A 163 -4.11 -14.76 -8.96
C ASN A 163 -4.77 -13.42 -8.65
N ARG A 164 -5.40 -12.80 -9.64
CA ARG A 164 -6.05 -11.50 -9.53
C ARG A 164 -7.38 -11.51 -10.27
N VAL A 165 -8.38 -10.94 -9.61
CA VAL A 165 -9.69 -10.62 -10.20
C VAL A 165 -9.98 -9.17 -9.93
N MET A 166 -10.20 -8.39 -10.99
CA MET A 166 -10.52 -6.97 -10.87
C MET A 166 -11.98 -6.79 -10.50
N VAL A 167 -12.24 -5.98 -9.50
CA VAL A 167 -13.59 -5.63 -9.05
C VAL A 167 -13.72 -4.12 -8.89
N SER A 168 -14.89 -3.59 -9.19
CA SER A 168 -15.14 -2.16 -9.02
C SER A 168 -15.21 -1.76 -7.55
N ILE A 169 -14.87 -0.51 -7.24
CA ILE A 169 -14.91 0.02 -5.88
C ILE A 169 -16.29 -0.10 -5.25
N GLN A 170 -17.37 0.01 -6.07
CA GLN A 170 -18.75 -0.13 -5.62
C GLN A 170 -19.10 -1.54 -5.15
N ALA A 171 -18.39 -2.56 -5.66
CA ALA A 171 -18.55 -3.94 -5.20
C ALA A 171 -17.74 -4.25 -3.94
N MET A 172 -16.86 -3.35 -3.50
CA MET A 172 -16.06 -3.48 -2.30
C MET A 172 -16.79 -2.90 -1.09
N PRO A 173 -17.01 -3.67 0.00
CA PRO A 173 -17.65 -3.15 1.20
C PRO A 173 -16.93 -1.91 1.75
N THR A 174 -17.69 -0.96 2.25
CA THR A 174 -17.15 0.28 2.83
C THR A 174 -16.18 0.01 3.99
N TYR A 175 -16.47 -0.99 4.83
CA TYR A 175 -15.56 -1.38 5.90
C TYR A 175 -14.21 -1.89 5.39
N LEU A 176 -14.19 -2.59 4.26
CA LEU A 176 -12.94 -3.03 3.64
C LEU A 176 -12.11 -1.83 3.16
N GLN A 177 -12.73 -0.90 2.44
CA GLN A 177 -12.08 0.33 1.99
C GLN A 177 -11.52 1.13 3.18
N HIS A 178 -12.34 1.34 4.21
CA HIS A 178 -11.95 2.08 5.41
C HIS A 178 -10.84 1.39 6.21
N ALA A 179 -10.80 0.06 6.25
CA ALA A 179 -9.73 -0.67 6.93
C ALA A 179 -8.35 -0.37 6.33
N PHE A 180 -8.25 -0.40 5.00
CA PHE A 180 -7.00 -0.05 4.31
C PHE A 180 -6.65 1.43 4.47
N ILE A 181 -7.62 2.33 4.31
CA ILE A 181 -7.40 3.76 4.48
C ILE A 181 -6.93 4.06 5.92
N ALA A 182 -7.60 3.51 6.93
CA ALA A 182 -7.29 3.78 8.33
C ALA A 182 -5.86 3.38 8.71
N VAL A 183 -5.36 2.24 8.21
CA VAL A 183 -4.06 1.72 8.60
C VAL A 183 -2.93 2.19 7.69
N GLU A 184 -3.17 2.31 6.38
CA GLU A 184 -2.15 2.65 5.41
C GLU A 184 -2.06 4.17 5.16
N ASP A 185 -3.19 4.87 5.14
CA ASP A 185 -3.23 6.29 4.75
C ASP A 185 -4.47 7.01 5.28
N ALA A 186 -4.54 7.24 6.59
CA ALA A 186 -5.72 7.81 7.26
C ALA A 186 -6.18 9.17 6.69
N ARG A 187 -5.30 9.87 5.96
CA ARG A 187 -5.62 11.15 5.32
C ARG A 187 -5.70 11.06 3.79
N PHE A 188 -5.93 9.88 3.25
CA PHE A 188 -5.96 9.59 1.81
C PHE A 188 -6.76 10.61 1.01
N TYR A 189 -7.95 10.97 1.46
CA TYR A 189 -8.82 11.92 0.75
C TYR A 189 -8.41 13.40 0.87
N THR A 190 -7.38 13.73 1.69
CA THR A 190 -7.02 15.13 2.00
C THR A 190 -5.70 15.60 1.40
N HIS A 191 -4.88 14.69 0.86
CA HIS A 191 -3.61 15.03 0.22
C HIS A 191 -3.63 14.72 -1.28
N ASN A 192 -2.64 15.23 -2.03
CA ASN A 192 -2.50 15.03 -3.47
C ASN A 192 -1.29 14.12 -3.76
N GLY A 193 -1.42 12.83 -3.52
CA GLY A 193 -0.41 11.80 -3.81
C GLY A 193 0.65 11.62 -2.72
N VAL A 194 1.01 12.68 -2.00
CA VAL A 194 2.03 12.66 -0.93
C VAL A 194 1.50 13.35 0.31
N ASP A 195 1.62 12.70 1.45
CA ASP A 195 1.25 13.28 2.74
C ASP A 195 2.48 13.88 3.45
N ILE A 196 2.73 15.17 3.24
CA ILE A 196 3.88 15.89 3.82
C ILE A 196 3.82 15.92 5.35
N LYS A 197 2.62 16.06 5.95
CA LYS A 197 2.48 16.07 7.41
C LYS A 197 2.88 14.73 8.01
N ARG A 198 2.49 13.62 7.37
CA ARG A 198 2.87 12.27 7.79
C ARG A 198 4.36 12.03 7.64
N ILE A 199 4.98 12.50 6.55
CA ILE A 199 6.43 12.39 6.35
C ILE A 199 7.20 13.12 7.46
N ILE A 200 6.81 14.36 7.78
CA ILE A 200 7.44 15.13 8.86
C ILE A 200 7.21 14.43 10.21
N GLY A 201 5.99 13.98 10.49
CA GLY A 201 5.66 13.24 11.72
C GLY A 201 6.48 11.95 11.85
N ALA A 202 6.57 11.14 10.80
CA ALA A 202 7.38 9.94 10.78
C ALA A 202 8.89 10.25 10.98
N PHE A 203 9.39 11.32 10.37
CA PHE A 203 10.78 11.74 10.56
C PHE A 203 11.08 12.10 12.01
N VAL A 204 10.21 12.89 12.65
CA VAL A 204 10.37 13.29 14.07
C VAL A 204 10.24 12.08 14.98
N SER A 205 9.25 11.19 14.74
CA SER A 205 9.06 9.97 15.50
C SER A 205 10.26 9.01 15.37
N ASN A 206 10.80 8.83 14.17
CA ASN A 206 11.97 7.96 13.94
C ASN A 206 13.28 8.52 14.54
N LEU A 207 13.34 9.82 14.84
CA LEU A 207 14.47 10.42 15.59
C LEU A 207 14.38 10.17 17.09
N SER A 208 13.16 9.97 17.61
CA SER A 208 12.88 9.84 19.06
C SER A 208 12.55 8.42 19.49
N SER A 209 12.20 7.50 18.58
CA SER A 209 11.86 6.12 18.88
C SER A 209 12.57 5.13 17.94
N SER A 210 12.79 3.91 18.41
CA SER A 210 13.35 2.81 17.62
C SER A 210 12.32 2.18 16.64
N SER A 211 11.06 2.61 16.68
CA SER A 211 10.02 2.11 15.79
C SER A 211 9.98 2.89 14.46
N THR A 212 10.08 2.21 13.34
CA THR A 212 10.03 2.82 12.00
C THR A 212 8.56 3.00 11.58
N GLN A 213 8.04 4.23 11.66
CA GLN A 213 6.72 4.55 11.10
C GLN A 213 6.81 4.74 9.58
N GLY A 214 5.95 4.03 8.83
CA GLY A 214 5.82 4.17 7.38
C GLY A 214 5.13 5.48 7.00
N GLY A 215 5.77 6.26 6.13
CA GLY A 215 5.24 7.55 5.64
C GLY A 215 4.68 7.51 4.22
N SER A 216 4.56 6.35 3.58
CA SER A 216 4.07 6.22 2.20
C SER A 216 2.54 6.27 2.15
N THR A 217 1.99 6.93 1.12
CA THR A 217 0.54 6.97 0.87
C THR A 217 0.09 5.76 0.03
N ILE A 218 -1.23 5.53 -0.03
CA ILE A 218 -1.85 4.53 -0.91
C ILE A 218 -1.43 4.77 -2.37
N THR A 219 -1.47 6.02 -2.83
CA THR A 219 -1.07 6.40 -4.20
C THR A 219 0.39 6.06 -4.48
N GLN A 220 1.28 6.33 -3.54
CA GLN A 220 2.70 5.96 -3.65
C GLN A 220 2.90 4.44 -3.70
N GLN A 221 2.14 3.69 -2.89
CA GLN A 221 2.20 2.23 -2.91
C GLN A 221 1.69 1.65 -4.24
N LEU A 222 0.62 2.21 -4.82
CA LEU A 222 0.13 1.82 -6.14
C LEU A 222 1.22 2.01 -7.20
N ILE A 223 1.80 3.21 -7.30
CA ILE A 223 2.92 3.51 -8.22
C ILE A 223 4.09 2.55 -8.04
N LYS A 224 4.48 2.29 -6.78
CA LYS A 224 5.56 1.36 -6.46
C LYS A 224 5.27 -0.05 -7.00
N ASN A 225 4.06 -0.52 -6.85
CA ASN A 225 3.69 -1.90 -7.18
C ASN A 225 3.45 -2.11 -8.69
N THR A 226 3.15 -1.04 -9.45
CA THR A 226 2.78 -1.14 -10.87
C THR A 226 3.84 -0.64 -11.84
N LEU A 227 4.57 0.41 -11.49
CA LEU A 227 5.43 1.14 -12.44
C LEU A 227 6.91 1.12 -12.08
N LEU A 228 7.27 0.80 -10.85
CA LEU A 228 8.65 0.91 -10.38
C LEU A 228 9.27 -0.45 -10.07
N SER A 229 10.60 -0.53 -10.26
CA SER A 229 11.36 -1.73 -9.91
C SER A 229 11.39 -1.98 -8.39
N SER A 230 11.65 -3.22 -7.97
CA SER A 230 11.74 -3.62 -6.56
C SER A 230 12.96 -3.05 -5.83
N GLU A 231 13.94 -2.44 -6.55
CA GLU A 231 15.16 -1.89 -5.96
C GLU A 231 14.84 -0.79 -4.93
N GLN A 232 15.41 -0.90 -3.72
CA GLN A 232 15.22 0.08 -2.67
C GLN A 232 16.28 1.18 -2.76
N SER A 233 15.89 2.39 -3.21
CA SER A 233 16.78 3.53 -3.31
C SER A 233 16.06 4.85 -3.03
N TYR A 234 16.82 5.88 -2.59
CA TYR A 234 16.27 7.23 -2.44
C TYR A 234 15.78 7.79 -3.78
N LYS A 235 16.46 7.45 -4.89
CA LYS A 235 16.03 7.81 -6.25
C LYS A 235 14.62 7.29 -6.51
N ARG A 236 14.38 5.98 -6.29
CA ARG A 236 13.06 5.39 -6.46
C ARG A 236 12.00 6.07 -5.57
N LYS A 237 12.33 6.40 -4.31
CA LYS A 237 11.36 7.04 -3.41
C LYS A 237 10.95 8.45 -3.86
N ILE A 238 11.87 9.21 -4.47
CA ILE A 238 11.56 10.51 -5.06
C ILE A 238 10.72 10.35 -6.33
N GLN A 239 11.06 9.37 -7.19
CA GLN A 239 10.28 9.06 -8.39
C GLN A 239 8.87 8.58 -8.04
N GLU A 240 8.73 7.73 -7.02
CA GLU A 240 7.44 7.28 -6.48
C GLU A 240 6.56 8.46 -6.05
N ALA A 241 7.10 9.38 -5.26
CA ALA A 241 6.38 10.57 -4.83
C ALA A 241 5.97 11.47 -6.01
N TYR A 242 6.86 11.66 -6.97
CA TYR A 242 6.61 12.46 -8.17
C TYR A 242 5.50 11.86 -9.05
N LEU A 243 5.58 10.56 -9.34
CA LEU A 243 4.56 9.86 -10.13
C LEU A 243 3.23 9.78 -9.40
N ALA A 244 3.23 9.63 -8.06
CA ALA A 244 2.01 9.65 -7.25
C ALA A 244 1.28 11.00 -7.37
N MET A 245 2.00 12.12 -7.32
CA MET A 245 1.40 13.44 -7.55
C MET A 245 0.86 13.59 -8.99
N GLN A 246 1.53 13.04 -9.99
CA GLN A 246 1.02 13.04 -11.37
C GLN A 246 -0.24 12.19 -11.52
N LEU A 247 -0.27 10.99 -10.89
CA LEU A 247 -1.45 10.11 -10.95
C LEU A 247 -2.69 10.81 -10.37
N GLU A 248 -2.57 11.51 -9.26
CA GLU A 248 -3.66 12.26 -8.64
C GLU A 248 -4.20 13.43 -9.50
N THR A 249 -3.48 13.83 -10.53
CA THR A 249 -4.01 14.80 -11.53
C THR A 249 -4.84 14.13 -12.63
N ARG A 250 -4.78 12.80 -12.73
CA ARG A 250 -5.42 12.02 -13.80
C ARG A 250 -6.56 11.16 -13.28
N TYR A 251 -6.43 10.61 -12.07
CA TYR A 251 -7.37 9.69 -11.44
C TYR A 251 -8.02 10.35 -10.24
N THR A 252 -9.29 10.01 -10.01
CA THR A 252 -9.99 10.34 -8.77
C THR A 252 -9.47 9.46 -7.63
N LYS A 253 -9.72 9.86 -6.40
CA LYS A 253 -9.37 9.07 -5.21
C LYS A 253 -9.97 7.67 -5.23
N ASP A 254 -11.21 7.54 -5.68
CA ASP A 254 -11.90 6.26 -5.76
C ASP A 254 -11.27 5.35 -6.83
N GLN A 255 -10.85 5.89 -7.98
CA GLN A 255 -10.12 5.14 -9.00
C GLN A 255 -8.75 4.68 -8.50
N ILE A 256 -8.04 5.53 -7.77
CA ILE A 256 -6.75 5.17 -7.15
C ILE A 256 -6.93 4.06 -6.12
N LEU A 257 -7.95 4.18 -5.26
CA LEU A 257 -8.25 3.18 -4.24
C LEU A 257 -8.69 1.85 -4.87
N GLU A 258 -9.52 1.90 -5.92
CA GLU A 258 -9.92 0.72 -6.70
C GLU A 258 -8.71 0.00 -7.26
N SER A 259 -7.85 0.71 -8.00
CA SER A 259 -6.64 0.14 -8.57
C SER A 259 -5.70 -0.41 -7.49
N TYR A 260 -5.55 0.28 -6.36
CA TYR A 260 -4.74 -0.17 -5.24
C TYR A 260 -5.27 -1.48 -4.64
N LEU A 261 -6.56 -1.54 -4.31
CA LEU A 261 -7.19 -2.70 -3.69
C LEU A 261 -7.23 -3.93 -4.63
N ASN A 262 -7.19 -3.71 -5.94
CA ASN A 262 -7.07 -4.76 -6.94
C ASN A 262 -5.62 -5.22 -7.19
N THR A 263 -4.63 -4.41 -6.80
CA THR A 263 -3.21 -4.66 -7.13
C THR A 263 -2.41 -5.25 -5.99
N ILE A 264 -2.74 -4.91 -4.75
CA ILE A 264 -1.92 -5.27 -3.58
C ILE A 264 -1.74 -6.77 -3.42
N TYR A 265 -0.51 -7.16 -3.08
CA TYR A 265 -0.20 -8.54 -2.73
C TYR A 265 -0.56 -8.83 -1.28
N LEU A 266 -1.35 -9.87 -1.05
CA LEU A 266 -1.87 -10.26 0.27
C LEU A 266 -1.41 -11.65 0.73
N GLY A 267 -0.37 -12.21 0.09
CA GLY A 267 0.16 -13.54 0.41
C GLY A 267 -0.49 -14.65 -0.42
N GLU A 268 0.06 -15.86 -0.38
CA GLU A 268 -0.48 -17.07 -1.05
C GLU A 268 -0.80 -16.87 -2.54
N ASN A 269 -0.05 -16.01 -3.24
CA ASN A 269 -0.30 -15.55 -4.62
C ASN A 269 -1.62 -14.79 -4.84
N TYR A 270 -2.26 -14.31 -3.77
CA TYR A 270 -3.44 -13.46 -3.90
C TYR A 270 -3.03 -12.02 -4.16
N TYR A 271 -3.40 -11.52 -5.31
CA TYR A 271 -3.28 -10.14 -5.73
C TYR A 271 -4.67 -9.50 -5.76
N GLY A 272 -4.85 -8.47 -4.96
CA GLY A 272 -6.13 -7.81 -4.73
C GLY A 272 -7.02 -8.47 -3.68
N VAL A 273 -7.95 -7.66 -3.19
CA VAL A 273 -8.82 -8.01 -2.05
C VAL A 273 -9.82 -9.12 -2.37
N TYR A 274 -10.26 -9.23 -3.63
CA TYR A 274 -11.23 -10.25 -4.02
C TYR A 274 -10.64 -11.66 -3.90
N THR A 275 -9.48 -11.89 -4.50
CA THR A 275 -8.82 -13.20 -4.47
C THR A 275 -8.38 -13.58 -3.05
N ALA A 276 -7.97 -12.60 -2.26
CA ALA A 276 -7.63 -12.81 -0.85
C ALA A 276 -8.86 -13.17 -0.01
N ALA A 277 -10.02 -12.54 -0.24
CA ALA A 277 -11.27 -12.87 0.45
C ALA A 277 -11.72 -14.31 0.13
N GLN A 278 -11.70 -14.67 -1.14
CA GLN A 278 -12.00 -16.03 -1.57
C GLN A 278 -11.00 -17.04 -1.00
N GLY A 279 -9.73 -16.76 -1.11
CA GLY A 279 -8.69 -17.67 -0.66
C GLY A 279 -8.67 -17.88 0.85
N TYR A 280 -8.64 -16.82 1.64
CA TYR A 280 -8.55 -16.92 3.09
C TYR A 280 -9.84 -17.30 3.78
N PHE A 281 -10.99 -16.83 3.28
CA PHE A 281 -12.27 -16.97 3.98
C PHE A 281 -13.32 -17.78 3.18
N GLY A 282 -13.12 -18.04 1.88
CA GLY A 282 -14.11 -18.68 1.00
C GLY A 282 -15.34 -17.81 0.78
N LYS A 283 -15.22 -16.50 0.89
CA LYS A 283 -16.34 -15.55 0.89
C LYS A 283 -16.24 -14.57 -0.27
N SER A 284 -17.38 -14.12 -0.76
CA SER A 284 -17.48 -12.93 -1.57
C SER A 284 -17.16 -11.68 -0.72
N LEU A 285 -16.81 -10.58 -1.38
CA LEU A 285 -16.47 -9.34 -0.66
C LEU A 285 -17.62 -8.84 0.24
N GLY A 286 -18.87 -8.98 -0.22
CA GLY A 286 -20.05 -8.53 0.52
C GLY A 286 -20.38 -9.35 1.77
N GLU A 287 -19.79 -10.55 1.92
CA GLU A 287 -19.98 -11.45 3.06
C GLU A 287 -18.90 -11.32 4.13
N LEU A 288 -17.87 -10.50 3.87
CA LEU A 288 -16.79 -10.28 4.83
C LEU A 288 -17.29 -9.61 6.10
N THR A 289 -16.90 -10.15 7.25
CA THR A 289 -17.09 -9.48 8.53
C THR A 289 -16.16 -8.28 8.68
N LEU A 290 -16.46 -7.38 9.62
CA LEU A 290 -15.59 -6.24 9.93
C LEU A 290 -14.17 -6.70 10.31
N ARG A 291 -14.05 -7.77 11.12
CA ARG A 291 -12.77 -8.34 11.50
C ARG A 291 -12.00 -8.92 10.31
N GLU A 292 -12.68 -9.60 9.41
CA GLU A 292 -12.04 -10.14 8.19
C GLU A 292 -11.54 -9.02 7.26
N CYS A 293 -12.29 -7.93 7.11
CA CYS A 293 -11.83 -6.72 6.42
C CYS A 293 -10.55 -6.14 7.07
N ALA A 294 -10.54 -6.03 8.40
CA ALA A 294 -9.38 -5.55 9.14
C ALA A 294 -8.18 -6.51 9.04
N MET A 295 -8.42 -7.82 9.00
CA MET A 295 -7.37 -8.84 8.84
C MET A 295 -6.70 -8.74 7.46
N LEU A 296 -7.46 -8.57 6.38
CA LEU A 296 -6.89 -8.34 5.05
C LEU A 296 -6.02 -7.08 5.02
N ALA A 297 -6.51 -5.97 5.57
CA ALA A 297 -5.76 -4.73 5.64
C ALA A 297 -4.49 -4.86 6.51
N GLY A 298 -4.57 -5.63 7.59
CA GLY A 298 -3.42 -5.95 8.44
C GLY A 298 -2.35 -6.76 7.73
N THR A 299 -2.77 -7.71 6.88
CA THR A 299 -1.87 -8.59 6.12
C THR A 299 -1.03 -7.81 5.10
N CYS A 300 -1.56 -6.73 4.52
CA CYS A 300 -0.89 -5.92 3.51
C CYS A 300 0.50 -5.41 3.93
N ASN A 301 0.70 -5.08 5.19
CA ASN A 301 1.97 -4.54 5.71
C ASN A 301 3.14 -5.52 5.54
N SER A 302 2.92 -6.80 5.84
CA SER A 302 3.89 -7.89 5.63
C SER A 302 3.15 -9.20 5.37
N PRO A 303 2.82 -9.51 4.09
CA PRO A 303 2.00 -10.66 3.71
C PRO A 303 2.59 -12.01 4.10
N TYR A 304 3.89 -12.07 4.32
CA TYR A 304 4.54 -13.26 4.86
C TYR A 304 4.38 -13.36 6.38
N TYR A 305 4.60 -12.27 7.12
CA TYR A 305 4.61 -12.27 8.58
C TYR A 305 3.21 -12.35 9.18
N TYR A 306 2.27 -11.59 8.63
CA TYR A 306 0.87 -11.52 9.08
C TYR A 306 -0.07 -12.48 8.33
N ASN A 307 0.45 -13.45 7.56
CA ASN A 307 -0.35 -14.38 6.80
C ASN A 307 -1.34 -15.15 7.69
N PRO A 308 -2.66 -14.98 7.50
CA PRO A 308 -3.63 -15.58 8.41
C PRO A 308 -3.57 -17.12 8.40
N ARG A 309 -3.61 -17.74 7.22
CA ARG A 309 -3.60 -19.20 7.08
C ARG A 309 -2.34 -19.81 7.69
N ARG A 310 -1.17 -19.25 7.35
CA ARG A 310 0.09 -19.78 7.85
C ARG A 310 0.22 -19.65 9.36
N ASN A 311 -0.22 -18.54 9.92
CA ASN A 311 -0.13 -18.27 11.33
C ASN A 311 -1.14 -19.09 12.17
N PHE A 312 -2.32 -19.37 11.61
CA PHE A 312 -3.32 -20.19 12.32
C PHE A 312 -3.06 -21.71 12.19
N TYR A 313 -2.50 -22.19 11.07
CA TYR A 313 -2.50 -23.63 10.79
C TYR A 313 -1.14 -24.27 10.51
N THR A 314 -0.17 -23.53 9.95
CA THR A 314 1.07 -24.18 9.45
C THR A 314 2.33 -23.78 10.19
N ARG A 315 2.41 -22.57 10.74
CA ARG A 315 3.59 -22.12 11.48
C ARG A 315 3.59 -22.65 12.90
N GLN A 316 4.72 -23.24 13.28
CA GLN A 316 4.94 -23.73 14.63
C GLN A 316 6.40 -23.47 15.02
N LYS A 317 6.61 -22.76 16.12
CA LYS A 317 7.92 -22.56 16.74
C LYS A 317 7.71 -22.48 18.25
N GLU A 318 8.49 -23.18 19.02
CA GLU A 318 8.41 -23.16 20.48
C GLU A 318 8.55 -21.71 21.00
N GLY A 319 7.65 -21.31 21.89
CA GLY A 319 7.63 -19.98 22.48
C GLY A 319 7.06 -18.85 21.61
N VAL A 320 6.52 -19.17 20.42
CA VAL A 320 5.91 -18.17 19.52
C VAL A 320 4.42 -18.47 19.30
N ASP A 321 3.56 -17.53 19.66
CA ASP A 321 2.12 -17.57 19.38
C ASP A 321 1.83 -16.90 18.03
N TYR A 322 1.89 -17.66 16.95
CA TYR A 322 1.63 -17.15 15.60
C TYR A 322 0.20 -16.65 15.39
N PRO A 323 -0.86 -17.30 15.91
CA PRO A 323 -2.22 -16.75 15.88
C PRO A 323 -2.32 -15.36 16.53
N ALA A 324 -1.65 -15.14 17.67
CA ALA A 324 -1.62 -13.84 18.34
C ALA A 324 -1.05 -12.75 17.43
N ILE A 325 0.05 -13.02 16.69
CA ILE A 325 0.66 -12.06 15.75
C ILE A 325 -0.36 -11.52 14.75
N THR A 326 -1.17 -12.40 14.14
CA THR A 326 -2.21 -11.97 13.19
C THR A 326 -3.35 -11.25 13.90
N ASN A 327 -3.78 -11.75 15.06
CA ASN A 327 -4.85 -11.14 15.85
C ASN A 327 -4.47 -9.74 16.34
N ASP A 328 -3.26 -9.54 16.86
CA ASP A 328 -2.78 -8.25 17.33
C ASP A 328 -2.71 -7.23 16.20
N ARG A 329 -2.22 -7.66 15.03
CA ARG A 329 -2.23 -6.79 13.84
C ARG A 329 -3.65 -6.44 13.41
N THR A 330 -4.58 -7.38 13.44
CA THR A 330 -6.00 -7.16 13.15
C THR A 330 -6.62 -6.19 14.15
N ASN A 331 -6.36 -6.38 15.45
CA ASN A 331 -6.84 -5.48 16.52
C ASN A 331 -6.27 -4.06 16.35
N TYR A 332 -5.00 -3.94 15.92
CA TYR A 332 -4.40 -2.65 15.59
C TYR A 332 -5.16 -1.95 14.45
N VAL A 333 -5.53 -2.67 13.38
CA VAL A 333 -6.31 -2.09 12.27
C VAL A 333 -7.69 -1.65 12.76
N LEU A 334 -8.39 -2.49 13.54
CA LEU A 334 -9.69 -2.16 14.13
C LEU A 334 -9.61 -0.91 15.00
N ARG A 335 -8.56 -0.76 15.81
CA ARG A 335 -8.29 0.45 16.57
C ARG A 335 -8.11 1.67 15.66
N CYS A 336 -7.29 1.57 14.61
CA CYS A 336 -7.14 2.65 13.64
C CYS A 336 -8.48 3.03 12.99
N MET A 337 -9.36 2.07 12.68
CA MET A 337 -10.70 2.35 12.16
C MET A 337 -11.57 3.10 13.16
N TYR A 338 -11.51 2.74 14.43
CA TYR A 338 -12.22 3.41 15.51
C TYR A 338 -11.69 4.83 15.73
N GLU A 339 -10.38 5.01 15.87
CA GLU A 339 -9.72 6.32 16.05
C GLU A 339 -10.02 7.29 14.91
N ASN A 340 -10.16 6.78 13.68
CA ASN A 340 -10.55 7.57 12.50
C ASN A 340 -12.09 7.66 12.30
N GLN A 341 -12.91 7.22 13.27
CA GLN A 341 -14.36 7.31 13.27
C GLN A 341 -15.06 6.57 12.11
N TYR A 342 -14.42 5.53 11.55
CA TYR A 342 -15.02 4.68 10.53
C TYR A 342 -15.96 3.60 11.11
N ILE A 343 -15.82 3.29 12.39
CA ILE A 343 -16.67 2.35 13.13
C ILE A 343 -17.02 2.91 14.50
N THR A 344 -18.16 2.47 15.05
CA THR A 344 -18.56 2.85 16.40
C THR A 344 -17.78 2.05 17.46
N TYR A 345 -17.85 2.47 18.70
CA TYR A 345 -17.23 1.74 19.81
C TYR A 345 -17.80 0.32 19.97
N GLU A 346 -19.11 0.18 19.80
CA GLU A 346 -19.79 -1.13 19.88
C GLU A 346 -19.30 -2.07 18.78
N GLN A 347 -19.20 -1.58 17.53
CA GLN A 347 -18.65 -2.35 16.40
C GLN A 347 -17.19 -2.72 16.63
N TYR A 348 -16.39 -1.79 17.17
CA TYR A 348 -15.01 -2.06 17.54
C TYR A 348 -14.92 -3.19 18.58
N GLN A 349 -15.70 -3.11 19.67
CA GLN A 349 -15.70 -4.13 20.73
C GLN A 349 -16.17 -5.51 20.23
N GLU A 350 -17.20 -5.57 19.40
CA GLU A 350 -17.68 -6.81 18.79
C GLU A 350 -16.62 -7.44 17.87
N ALA A 351 -15.94 -6.61 17.07
CA ALA A 351 -14.94 -7.09 16.13
C ALA A 351 -13.62 -7.52 16.79
N LEU A 352 -13.37 -7.18 18.06
CA LEU A 352 -12.21 -7.68 18.82
C LEU A 352 -12.29 -9.18 19.11
N ASP A 353 -13.49 -9.78 19.09
CA ASP A 353 -13.63 -11.22 19.28
C ASP A 353 -13.04 -11.98 18.07
N PRO A 354 -11.99 -12.80 18.26
CA PRO A 354 -11.40 -13.59 17.19
C PRO A 354 -12.39 -14.53 16.48
N ALA A 355 -13.46 -14.95 17.16
CA ALA A 355 -14.49 -15.83 16.59
C ALA A 355 -15.29 -15.17 15.47
N THR A 356 -15.22 -13.85 15.31
CA THR A 356 -15.90 -13.11 14.23
C THR A 356 -15.17 -13.18 12.88
N ALA A 357 -13.99 -13.81 12.80
CA ALA A 357 -13.30 -14.13 11.56
C ALA A 357 -13.01 -15.63 11.46
N HIS A 358 -13.28 -16.20 10.30
CA HIS A 358 -13.05 -17.61 10.04
C HIS A 358 -12.07 -17.81 8.87
N VAL A 359 -10.82 -18.10 9.20
CA VAL A 359 -9.78 -18.39 8.21
C VAL A 359 -9.85 -19.85 7.81
N LEU A 360 -9.81 -20.13 6.52
CA LEU A 360 -9.80 -21.50 5.99
C LEU A 360 -8.41 -22.13 6.12
N GLU A 361 -8.36 -23.38 6.59
CA GLU A 361 -7.12 -24.15 6.69
C GLU A 361 -6.49 -24.39 5.31
N LYS A 362 -7.32 -24.59 4.28
CA LYS A 362 -6.89 -24.82 2.89
C LYS A 362 -7.55 -23.80 1.97
N ASP A 363 -6.82 -23.40 0.94
CA ASP A 363 -7.41 -22.63 -0.16
C ASP A 363 -8.47 -23.49 -0.85
N PRO A 364 -9.70 -23.01 -0.93
CA PRO A 364 -10.76 -23.75 -1.62
C PRO A 364 -10.48 -23.94 -3.11
N ASN A 365 -9.63 -23.09 -3.69
CA ASN A 365 -9.29 -23.09 -5.12
C ASN A 365 -7.97 -23.82 -5.42
N THR A 366 -7.25 -24.36 -4.44
CA THR A 366 -6.13 -25.28 -4.68
C THR A 366 -6.68 -26.67 -5.00
N ALA A 367 -7.12 -26.85 -6.24
CA ALA A 367 -7.22 -28.19 -6.78
C ALA A 367 -5.82 -28.82 -6.76
N THR A 368 -5.69 -29.94 -6.09
CA THR A 368 -4.48 -30.75 -6.04
C THR A 368 -4.08 -31.18 -7.46
N GLY A 369 -3.35 -30.32 -8.18
CA GLY A 369 -2.59 -30.64 -9.39
C GLY A 369 -3.35 -31.15 -10.63
N MET A 370 -4.63 -31.42 -10.55
CA MET A 370 -5.48 -31.84 -11.68
C MET A 370 -6.79 -31.07 -11.63
N TYR A 371 -7.12 -30.36 -12.71
CA TYR A 371 -8.45 -29.78 -12.91
C TYR A 371 -9.51 -30.88 -12.87
N ALA A 372 -10.67 -30.60 -12.31
CA ALA A 372 -11.83 -31.46 -12.61
C ALA A 372 -12.00 -31.57 -14.14
N TYR A 373 -12.14 -32.78 -14.65
CA TYR A 373 -12.24 -33.03 -16.09
C TYR A 373 -11.01 -32.58 -16.92
N ALA A 374 -9.80 -32.79 -16.42
CA ALA A 374 -8.52 -32.29 -16.97
C ALA A 374 -8.41 -32.43 -18.49
N HIS A 375 -8.67 -33.61 -19.04
CA HIS A 375 -8.60 -33.86 -20.49
C HIS A 375 -9.56 -32.98 -21.30
N TYR A 376 -10.74 -32.71 -20.78
CA TYR A 376 -11.71 -31.87 -21.46
C TYR A 376 -11.30 -30.40 -21.39
N VAL A 377 -10.79 -29.97 -20.24
CA VAL A 377 -10.29 -28.60 -20.05
C VAL A 377 -9.06 -28.34 -20.92
N GLU A 378 -8.09 -29.27 -20.97
CA GLU A 378 -6.91 -29.16 -21.83
C GLU A 378 -7.27 -29.04 -23.30
N TYR A 379 -8.19 -29.90 -23.78
CA TYR A 379 -8.67 -29.82 -25.16
C TYR A 379 -9.36 -28.47 -25.45
N ALA A 380 -10.19 -28.00 -24.54
CA ALA A 380 -10.88 -26.74 -24.70
C ALA A 380 -9.91 -25.52 -24.64
N VAL A 381 -8.86 -25.60 -23.82
CA VAL A 381 -7.79 -24.60 -23.79
C VAL A 381 -7.08 -24.53 -25.15
N ASP A 382 -6.76 -25.66 -25.75
CA ASP A 382 -6.16 -25.73 -27.09
C ASP A 382 -7.04 -25.06 -28.14
N GLU A 383 -8.36 -25.35 -28.14
CA GLU A 383 -9.31 -24.67 -29.04
C GLU A 383 -9.37 -23.15 -28.81
N VAL A 384 -9.37 -22.71 -27.56
CA VAL A 384 -9.35 -21.28 -27.26
C VAL A 384 -8.04 -20.63 -27.73
N ILE A 385 -6.91 -21.31 -27.61
CA ILE A 385 -5.62 -20.85 -28.15
C ILE A 385 -5.71 -20.68 -29.66
N ASP A 386 -6.30 -21.66 -30.39
CA ASP A 386 -6.50 -21.58 -31.84
C ASP A 386 -7.35 -20.36 -32.22
N ILE A 387 -8.44 -20.12 -31.50
CA ILE A 387 -9.29 -18.94 -31.68
C ILE A 387 -8.49 -17.64 -31.42
N LEU A 388 -7.69 -17.59 -30.37
CA LEU A 388 -6.87 -16.42 -30.05
C LEU A 388 -5.80 -16.17 -31.12
N LEU A 389 -5.18 -17.21 -31.69
CA LEU A 389 -4.24 -17.10 -32.81
C LEU A 389 -4.94 -16.47 -34.02
N GLN A 390 -6.12 -16.96 -34.39
CA GLN A 390 -6.90 -16.43 -35.51
C GLN A 390 -7.30 -14.97 -35.28
N LEU A 391 -7.83 -14.63 -34.09
CA LEU A 391 -8.23 -13.27 -33.74
C LEU A 391 -7.08 -12.26 -33.78
N ASN A 392 -5.86 -12.72 -33.49
CA ASN A 392 -4.67 -11.86 -33.49
C ASN A 392 -3.88 -11.96 -34.82
N ASN A 393 -4.39 -12.68 -35.83
CA ASN A 393 -3.74 -12.93 -37.14
C ASN A 393 -2.30 -13.47 -36.96
N LEU A 394 -2.09 -14.41 -36.05
CA LEU A 394 -0.82 -15.04 -35.79
C LEU A 394 -0.72 -16.40 -36.45
N GLU A 395 0.47 -16.75 -36.96
CA GLU A 395 0.76 -18.09 -37.45
C GLU A 395 0.78 -19.10 -36.30
N ASP A 396 0.35 -20.32 -36.55
CA ASP A 396 0.40 -21.42 -35.58
C ASP A 396 1.83 -21.92 -35.40
N THR A 397 2.54 -21.31 -34.49
CA THR A 397 3.88 -21.71 -34.06
C THR A 397 3.89 -21.97 -32.56
N SER A 398 4.82 -22.80 -32.09
CA SER A 398 4.94 -23.06 -30.63
C SER A 398 5.14 -21.77 -29.81
N ALA A 399 5.86 -20.77 -30.35
CA ALA A 399 6.07 -19.49 -29.68
C ALA A 399 4.76 -18.69 -29.56
N ASN A 400 3.97 -18.64 -30.65
CA ASN A 400 2.68 -17.94 -30.66
C ASN A 400 1.63 -18.67 -29.81
N ARG A 401 1.60 -20.01 -29.81
CA ARG A 401 0.74 -20.80 -28.92
C ARG A 401 1.05 -20.49 -27.45
N ASN A 402 2.32 -20.50 -27.06
CA ASN A 402 2.72 -20.16 -25.69
C ASN A 402 2.34 -18.70 -25.32
N ALA A 403 2.47 -17.76 -26.26
CA ALA A 403 2.05 -16.38 -26.04
C ALA A 403 0.54 -16.26 -25.83
N MET A 404 -0.28 -16.99 -26.64
CA MET A 404 -1.73 -17.00 -26.50
C MET A 404 -2.19 -17.76 -25.25
N GLU A 405 -1.50 -18.80 -24.85
CA GLU A 405 -1.76 -19.48 -23.58
C GLU A 405 -1.49 -18.55 -22.40
N ASN A 406 -0.37 -17.82 -22.39
CA ASN A 406 -0.11 -16.80 -21.39
C ASN A 406 -1.16 -15.70 -21.40
N LYS A 407 -1.58 -15.25 -22.57
CA LYS A 407 -2.67 -14.27 -22.70
C LYS A 407 -3.99 -14.82 -22.15
N LEU A 408 -4.29 -16.10 -22.39
CA LEU A 408 -5.46 -16.77 -21.81
C LEU A 408 -5.35 -16.85 -20.28
N ARG A 409 -4.18 -17.14 -19.72
CA ARG A 409 -3.94 -17.21 -18.27
C ARG A 409 -4.04 -15.88 -17.54
N THR A 410 -3.74 -14.78 -18.24
CA THR A 410 -3.56 -13.45 -17.63
C THR A 410 -4.55 -12.41 -18.13
N GLY A 411 -5.47 -12.77 -19.02
CA GLY A 411 -6.35 -11.82 -19.70
C GLY A 411 -7.76 -11.72 -19.13
N GLY A 412 -8.07 -12.39 -18.02
CA GLY A 412 -9.39 -12.29 -17.38
C GLY A 412 -10.52 -12.90 -18.22
N TYR A 413 -10.24 -13.90 -19.04
CA TYR A 413 -11.25 -14.52 -19.91
C TYR A 413 -12.25 -15.36 -19.12
N HIS A 414 -13.51 -15.32 -19.56
CA HIS A 414 -14.56 -16.24 -19.11
C HIS A 414 -14.84 -17.24 -20.22
N VAL A 415 -14.35 -18.46 -20.06
CA VAL A 415 -14.50 -19.54 -21.06
C VAL A 415 -15.61 -20.46 -20.63
N GLN A 416 -16.71 -20.50 -21.40
CA GLN A 416 -17.80 -21.40 -21.14
C GLN A 416 -17.68 -22.62 -22.05
N LEU A 417 -17.58 -23.81 -21.44
CA LEU A 417 -17.45 -25.08 -22.14
C LEU A 417 -18.82 -25.69 -22.39
N ALA A 418 -18.91 -26.50 -23.43
CA ALA A 418 -20.13 -27.28 -23.74
C ALA A 418 -20.34 -28.51 -22.84
N ILE A 419 -19.41 -28.79 -21.92
CA ILE A 419 -19.52 -29.96 -21.04
C ILE A 419 -20.65 -29.79 -20.03
N ASP A 420 -21.52 -30.79 -19.93
CA ASP A 420 -22.43 -30.97 -18.80
C ASP A 420 -21.76 -31.86 -17.77
N THR A 421 -21.35 -31.28 -16.67
CA THR A 421 -20.57 -31.96 -15.62
C THR A 421 -21.38 -33.03 -14.89
N SER A 422 -22.72 -32.92 -14.88
CA SER A 422 -23.60 -33.93 -14.29
C SER A 422 -23.68 -35.19 -15.17
N ILE A 423 -23.79 -35.00 -16.49
CA ILE A 423 -23.77 -36.12 -17.46
C ILE A 423 -22.37 -36.74 -17.45
N GLN A 424 -21.31 -35.94 -17.46
CA GLN A 424 -19.92 -36.42 -17.46
C GLN A 424 -19.60 -37.27 -16.21
N SER A 425 -20.02 -36.82 -15.03
CA SER A 425 -19.82 -37.59 -13.79
C SER A 425 -20.54 -38.92 -13.79
N THR A 426 -21.74 -38.94 -14.34
CA THR A 426 -22.53 -40.17 -14.53
C THR A 426 -21.84 -41.14 -15.49
N ALA A 427 -21.35 -40.63 -16.63
CA ALA A 427 -20.65 -41.43 -17.63
C ALA A 427 -19.36 -42.05 -17.09
N VAL A 428 -18.56 -41.28 -16.34
CA VAL A 428 -17.34 -41.76 -15.69
C VAL A 428 -17.65 -42.81 -14.64
N SER A 429 -18.66 -42.61 -13.80
CA SER A 429 -19.13 -43.57 -12.79
C SER A 429 -19.54 -44.89 -13.44
N TYR A 430 -20.30 -44.82 -14.55
CA TYR A 430 -20.72 -45.99 -15.28
C TYR A 430 -19.54 -46.77 -15.88
N THR A 431 -18.56 -46.06 -16.43
CA THR A 431 -17.35 -46.67 -17.00
C THR A 431 -16.53 -47.40 -15.93
N HIS A 432 -16.39 -46.80 -14.72
CA HIS A 432 -15.72 -47.47 -13.59
C HIS A 432 -16.44 -48.70 -13.10
N LEU A 433 -17.78 -48.66 -12.97
CA LEU A 433 -18.60 -49.82 -12.58
C LEU A 433 -18.43 -50.97 -13.57
N ARG A 434 -18.48 -50.67 -14.86
CA ARG A 434 -18.32 -51.69 -15.93
C ARG A 434 -16.91 -52.28 -16.00
N ALA A 435 -15.88 -51.49 -15.72
CA ALA A 435 -14.51 -51.97 -15.64
C ALA A 435 -14.29 -52.92 -14.44
N HIS A 436 -14.99 -52.71 -13.34
CA HIS A 436 -15.01 -53.64 -12.20
C HIS A 436 -15.77 -54.94 -12.50
N GLU A 437 -16.91 -54.88 -13.24
CA GLU A 437 -17.65 -56.08 -13.65
C GLU A 437 -16.86 -56.95 -14.63
N THR A 438 -16.16 -56.34 -15.60
CA THR A 438 -15.32 -57.09 -16.55
C THR A 438 -14.11 -57.72 -15.85
N LYS A 439 -13.57 -57.13 -14.81
CA LYS A 439 -12.50 -57.69 -14.01
C LYS A 439 -12.97 -58.84 -13.12
N ALA A 440 -14.21 -58.77 -12.61
CA ALA A 440 -14.84 -59.83 -11.82
C ALA A 440 -15.25 -61.05 -12.67
N ASN A 441 -15.52 -60.86 -13.97
CA ASN A 441 -15.90 -61.93 -14.90
C ASN A 441 -14.71 -62.60 -15.62
N LEU A 442 -13.49 -62.23 -15.31
CA LEU A 442 -12.23 -62.80 -15.84
C LEU A 442 -11.49 -63.72 -14.84
N VAL A 443 -12.15 -64.14 -13.74
CA VAL A 443 -11.62 -65.12 -12.77
C VAL A 443 -12.37 -66.43 -12.87
#